data_8097a75bee43c74c05aa4b193ce0e429
#
_entry.id   8097a75bee43c74c05aa4b193ce0e429
#
_cell.length_a   1.000
_cell.length_b   1.000
_cell.length_c   1.000
_cell.angle_alpha   90.00
_cell.angle_beta   90.00
_cell.angle_gamma   90.00
#
_symmetry.space_group_name_H-M   'P 1'
#
loop_
_entity.id
_entity.type
_entity.pdbx_description
1 polymer ?
#
loop_
_entity_poly.entity_id
_entity_poly.type
_entity_poly.pdbx_seq_one_letter_code
_entity_poly.pdbx_strand_id
1 'polypeptide(L)'
;MVNRKNSFQLYGADFVVADDFSVWLLEINTNPRLHPPSSEVTAKLYPEVIEDAMKVVLDLRKNKKAPCGRFECIYKQRNPFYGVNVLGQGTSLGIRGKGLFMTPKLPRNL
;
A
#
# COMPACT_ATOMS: atom_id res chain seq x y z
N MET A 1 8.95 -2.96 10.27
CA MET A 1 7.68 -3.72 10.18
C MET A 1 8.02 -5.20 10.15
N VAL A 2 7.57 -5.99 11.14
CA VAL A 2 7.84 -7.43 11.17
C VAL A 2 6.77 -8.13 10.34
N ASN A 3 7.20 -8.89 9.34
CA ASN A 3 6.29 -9.66 8.50
C ASN A 3 5.69 -10.82 9.32
N ARG A 4 4.38 -10.76 9.57
CA ARG A 4 3.65 -11.81 10.27
C ARG A 4 2.84 -12.63 9.27
N LYS A 5 2.96 -13.93 9.37
CA LYS A 5 2.17 -14.86 8.56
C LYS A 5 0.68 -14.70 8.87
N ASN A 6 -0.16 -14.69 7.85
CA ASN A 6 -1.62 -14.57 7.97
C ASN A 6 -2.12 -13.29 8.65
N SER A 7 -1.44 -12.19 8.43
CA SER A 7 -1.84 -10.88 8.94
C SER A 7 -1.94 -9.86 7.81
N PHE A 8 -2.78 -8.87 8.02
CA PHE A 8 -2.88 -7.69 7.15
C PHE A 8 -3.13 -6.45 7.99
N GLN A 9 -2.93 -5.30 7.42
CA GLN A 9 -3.26 -4.04 8.04
C GLN A 9 -3.83 -3.07 7.01
N LEU A 10 -4.90 -2.40 7.37
CA LEU A 10 -5.49 -1.33 6.59
C LEU A 10 -4.90 0.00 7.06
N TYR A 11 -4.49 0.82 6.12
CA TYR A 11 -3.99 2.17 6.38
C TYR A 11 -4.88 3.20 5.71
N GLY A 12 -5.06 4.35 6.34
CA GLY A 12 -5.60 5.54 5.71
C GLY A 12 -4.46 6.45 5.29
N ALA A 13 -4.48 6.96 4.08
CA ALA A 13 -3.52 7.93 3.60
C ALA A 13 -4.23 9.22 3.22
N ASP A 14 -3.77 10.34 3.77
CA ASP A 14 -4.31 11.66 3.51
C ASP A 14 -3.42 12.39 2.52
N PHE A 15 -4.03 12.86 1.44
CA PHE A 15 -3.37 13.59 0.39
C PHE A 15 -3.94 14.99 0.23
N VAL A 16 -3.11 15.91 -0.18
CA VAL A 16 -3.53 17.23 -0.65
C VAL A 16 -3.18 17.38 -2.13
N VAL A 17 -4.07 18.02 -2.86
CA VAL A 17 -3.84 18.38 -4.26
C VAL A 17 -3.56 19.88 -4.30
N ALA A 18 -2.37 20.25 -4.80
CA ALA A 18 -1.98 21.65 -4.97
C ALA A 18 -2.61 22.25 -6.24
N ASP A 19 -2.49 23.56 -6.39
CA ASP A 19 -3.08 24.32 -7.52
C ASP A 19 -2.52 23.89 -8.89
N ASP A 20 -1.30 23.34 -8.90
CA ASP A 20 -0.65 22.78 -10.10
C ASP A 20 -1.00 21.30 -10.33
N PHE A 21 -2.02 20.78 -9.62
CA PHE A 21 -2.45 19.38 -9.62
C PHE A 21 -1.40 18.37 -9.10
N SER A 22 -0.32 18.82 -8.49
CA SER A 22 0.59 17.93 -7.78
C SER A 22 -0.10 17.35 -6.55
N VAL A 23 0.20 16.07 -6.27
CA VAL A 23 -0.39 15.35 -5.14
C VAL A 23 0.68 15.10 -4.09
N TRP A 24 0.39 15.52 -2.86
CA TRP A 24 1.30 15.41 -1.72
C TRP A 24 0.67 14.54 -0.64
N LEU A 25 1.42 13.56 -0.16
CA LEU A 25 1.03 12.77 0.98
C LEU A 25 1.26 13.59 2.25
N LEU A 26 0.22 13.77 3.04
CA LEU A 26 0.28 14.48 4.32
C LEU A 26 0.61 13.54 5.47
N GLU A 27 -0.18 12.49 5.63
CA GLU A 27 0.02 11.52 6.70
C GLU A 27 -0.51 10.13 6.33
N ILE A 28 -0.07 9.15 7.10
CA ILE A 28 -0.57 7.78 7.04
C ILE A 28 -1.09 7.38 8.40
N ASN A 29 -2.37 7.02 8.46
CA ASN A 29 -3.03 6.54 9.66
C ASN A 29 -2.97 5.01 9.72
N THR A 30 -2.39 4.46 10.77
CA THR A 30 -2.30 3.01 11.00
C THR A 30 -3.59 2.40 11.54
N ASN A 31 -4.51 3.24 11.98
CA ASN A 31 -5.83 2.85 12.47
C ASN A 31 -6.90 3.81 11.93
N PRO A 32 -7.20 3.72 10.63
CA PRO A 32 -8.17 4.62 10.02
C PRO A 32 -9.55 4.45 10.65
N ARG A 33 -10.20 5.56 10.95
CA ARG A 33 -11.53 5.57 11.54
C ARG A 33 -12.58 5.30 10.46
N LEU A 34 -13.24 4.16 10.53
CA LEU A 34 -14.27 3.74 9.60
C LEU A 34 -15.69 3.79 10.18
N HIS A 35 -15.85 4.33 11.39
CA HIS A 35 -17.13 4.48 12.04
C HIS A 35 -17.05 5.53 13.19
N PRO A 36 -18.07 6.39 13.40
CA PRO A 36 -19.23 6.61 12.54
C PRO A 36 -18.86 7.36 11.24
N PRO A 37 -19.67 7.26 10.19
CA PRO A 37 -19.43 8.02 8.95
C PRO A 37 -19.57 9.53 9.22
N SER A 38 -18.71 10.31 8.60
CA SER A 38 -18.68 11.78 8.76
C SER A 38 -19.50 12.51 7.68
N SER A 39 -19.90 11.80 6.64
CA SER A 39 -20.66 12.32 5.49
C SER A 39 -21.44 11.21 4.79
N GLU A 40 -22.33 11.58 3.88
CA GLU A 40 -23.03 10.61 3.01
C GLU A 40 -22.07 9.80 2.14
N VAL A 41 -20.98 10.42 1.70
CA VAL A 41 -19.95 9.74 0.91
C VAL A 41 -19.25 8.67 1.76
N THR A 42 -18.85 9.00 2.98
CA THR A 42 -18.19 8.04 3.87
C THR A 42 -19.13 6.96 4.35
N ALA A 43 -20.44 7.25 4.46
CA ALA A 43 -21.45 6.24 4.79
C ALA A 43 -21.56 5.13 3.75
N LYS A 44 -21.26 5.43 2.48
CA LYS A 44 -21.17 4.44 1.40
C LYS A 44 -19.80 3.78 1.32
N LEU A 45 -18.73 4.59 1.43
CA LEU A 45 -17.36 4.12 1.25
C LEU A 45 -16.89 3.16 2.35
N TYR A 46 -17.24 3.40 3.60
CA TYR A 46 -16.71 2.60 4.70
C TYR A 46 -17.13 1.12 4.65
N PRO A 47 -18.41 0.79 4.42
CA PRO A 47 -18.80 -0.61 4.22
C PRO A 47 -18.13 -1.25 2.99
N GLU A 48 -18.02 -0.51 1.87
CA GLU A 48 -17.38 -0.99 0.65
C GLU A 48 -15.90 -1.31 0.87
N VAL A 49 -15.16 -0.44 1.58
CA VAL A 49 -13.75 -0.68 1.89
C VAL A 49 -13.56 -1.93 2.74
N ILE A 50 -14.43 -2.15 3.73
CA ILE A 50 -14.35 -3.35 4.58
C ILE A 50 -14.65 -4.60 3.75
N GLU A 51 -15.69 -4.59 2.93
CA GLU A 51 -16.05 -5.71 2.06
C GLU A 51 -14.91 -6.03 1.08
N ASP A 52 -14.38 -5.02 0.41
CA ASP A 52 -13.30 -5.19 -0.55
C ASP A 52 -12.00 -5.64 0.13
N ALA A 53 -11.70 -5.18 1.35
CA ALA A 53 -10.58 -5.68 2.13
C ALA A 53 -10.73 -7.18 2.42
N MET A 54 -11.93 -7.65 2.72
CA MET A 54 -12.19 -9.09 2.91
C MET A 54 -12.00 -9.89 1.61
N LYS A 55 -12.41 -9.35 0.46
CA LYS A 55 -12.13 -9.97 -0.85
C LYS A 55 -10.62 -10.14 -1.08
N VAL A 56 -9.84 -9.10 -0.79
CA VAL A 56 -8.37 -9.16 -0.91
C VAL A 56 -7.77 -10.19 0.04
N VAL A 57 -8.20 -10.21 1.28
CA VAL A 57 -7.57 -11.03 2.33
C VAL A 57 -8.00 -12.50 2.25
N LEU A 58 -9.25 -12.76 1.91
CA LEU A 58 -9.83 -14.11 1.91
C LEU A 58 -9.91 -14.73 0.53
N ASP A 59 -10.51 -14.02 -0.43
CA ASP A 59 -10.81 -14.58 -1.73
C ASP A 59 -9.57 -14.72 -2.61
N LEU A 60 -8.71 -13.70 -2.68
CA LEU A 60 -7.45 -13.78 -3.41
C LEU A 60 -6.49 -14.83 -2.86
N ARG A 61 -6.63 -15.18 -1.59
CA ARG A 61 -5.84 -16.26 -0.99
C ARG A 61 -6.25 -17.63 -1.52
N LYS A 62 -7.53 -17.83 -1.78
CA LYS A 62 -8.08 -19.07 -2.34
C LYS A 62 -7.94 -19.12 -3.85
N ASN A 63 -8.22 -18.01 -4.51
CA ASN A 63 -8.17 -17.87 -5.96
C ASN A 63 -7.48 -16.56 -6.35
N LYS A 64 -6.30 -16.66 -6.94
CA LYS A 64 -5.49 -15.51 -7.37
C LYS A 64 -6.15 -14.63 -8.44
N LYS A 65 -7.20 -15.11 -9.08
CA LYS A 65 -7.98 -14.39 -10.08
C LYS A 65 -9.31 -13.86 -9.53
N ALA A 66 -9.56 -14.00 -8.23
CA ALA A 66 -10.78 -13.49 -7.62
C ALA A 66 -10.82 -11.95 -7.72
N PRO A 67 -12.02 -11.37 -7.87
CA PRO A 67 -12.15 -9.91 -7.86
C PRO A 67 -11.79 -9.37 -6.48
N CYS A 68 -11.09 -8.25 -6.46
CA CYS A 68 -10.67 -7.56 -5.23
C CYS A 68 -11.36 -6.21 -5.01
N GLY A 69 -12.51 -6.01 -5.67
CA GLY A 69 -13.26 -4.77 -5.57
C GLY A 69 -12.47 -3.59 -6.14
N ARG A 70 -12.41 -2.50 -5.40
CA ARG A 70 -11.71 -1.28 -5.78
C ARG A 70 -10.23 -1.26 -5.40
N PHE A 71 -9.73 -2.31 -4.72
CA PHE A 71 -8.30 -2.41 -4.41
C PHE A 71 -7.49 -2.79 -5.65
N GLU A 72 -6.35 -2.14 -5.81
CA GLU A 72 -5.39 -2.42 -6.85
C GLU A 72 -4.06 -2.84 -6.22
N CYS A 73 -3.43 -3.88 -6.73
CA CYS A 73 -2.13 -4.34 -6.24
C CYS A 73 -1.02 -3.44 -6.80
N ILE A 74 -0.57 -2.47 -6.02
CA ILE A 74 0.51 -1.54 -6.41
C ILE A 74 1.90 -2.10 -6.20
N TYR A 75 2.06 -3.07 -5.31
CA TYR A 75 3.35 -3.69 -5.04
C TYR A 75 3.18 -5.14 -4.57
N LYS A 76 4.00 -6.03 -5.11
CA LYS A 76 4.09 -7.42 -4.70
C LYS A 76 5.55 -7.84 -4.60
N GLN A 77 5.98 -8.24 -3.41
CA GLN A 77 7.31 -8.81 -3.23
C GLN A 77 7.39 -10.19 -3.89
N ARG A 78 8.27 -10.36 -4.86
CA ARG A 78 8.39 -11.61 -5.62
C ARG A 78 9.14 -12.72 -4.89
N ASN A 79 10.05 -12.35 -3.99
CA ASN A 79 10.78 -13.29 -3.16
C ASN A 79 10.48 -12.98 -1.70
N PRO A 80 9.67 -13.78 -1.00
CA PRO A 80 9.81 -13.82 0.44
C PRO A 80 11.27 -14.20 0.73
N PHE A 81 11.87 -13.61 1.76
CA PHE A 81 13.24 -13.90 2.18
C PHE A 81 13.43 -15.39 2.49
N TYR A 82 13.42 -16.24 1.48
CA TYR A 82 13.95 -17.58 1.52
C TYR A 82 15.41 -17.50 1.12
N GLY A 83 16.26 -17.52 2.14
CA GLY A 83 17.67 -17.62 1.91
C GLY A 83 18.46 -16.40 2.31
N VAL A 84 18.28 -15.91 3.51
CA VAL A 84 19.45 -15.51 4.25
C VAL A 84 20.16 -16.85 4.57
N ASN A 85 21.08 -17.23 3.71
CA ASN A 85 22.06 -18.22 4.09
C ASN A 85 22.80 -17.67 5.30
N VAL A 86 22.44 -18.15 6.47
CA VAL A 86 23.10 -17.85 7.75
C VAL A 86 24.46 -18.55 7.81
N LEU A 87 25.06 -18.86 6.68
CA LEU A 87 26.41 -19.33 6.56
C LEU A 87 27.31 -18.18 6.14
N GLY A 88 27.69 -17.45 7.15
CA GLY A 88 28.96 -16.78 7.30
C GLY A 88 29.60 -16.20 6.06
N GLN A 89 29.20 -15.02 5.66
CA GLN A 89 30.07 -13.96 5.13
C GLN A 89 29.28 -12.67 5.17
N GLY A 90 29.80 -11.64 5.80
CA GLY A 90 29.16 -10.37 6.05
C GLY A 90 28.51 -9.75 4.83
N THR A 91 27.27 -10.08 4.59
CA THR A 91 26.44 -9.35 3.68
C THR A 91 25.80 -8.21 4.46
N SER A 92 26.31 -7.02 4.23
CA SER A 92 25.60 -5.81 4.63
C SER A 92 24.14 -5.95 4.13
N LEU A 93 23.19 -5.83 5.05
CA LEU A 93 21.77 -5.71 4.73
C LEU A 93 21.56 -4.35 4.02
N GLY A 94 21.96 -4.29 2.76
CA GLY A 94 21.62 -3.20 1.88
C GLY A 94 20.19 -3.36 1.42
N ILE A 95 19.30 -2.52 1.90
CA ILE A 95 17.99 -2.30 1.26
C ILE A 95 18.30 -1.62 -0.08
N ARG A 96 18.43 -2.40 -1.14
CA ARG A 96 18.39 -1.86 -2.49
C ARG A 96 16.94 -1.55 -2.83
N GLY A 97 16.49 -0.37 -2.46
CA GLY A 97 15.31 0.22 -3.04
C GLY A 97 15.61 0.51 -4.51
N LYS A 98 14.90 -0.12 -5.42
CA LYS A 98 14.81 0.40 -6.77
C LYS A 98 14.18 1.78 -6.65
N GLY A 99 14.92 2.84 -6.97
CA GLY A 99 14.38 4.19 -6.97
C GLY A 99 13.09 4.23 -7.78
N LEU A 100 11.99 4.50 -7.13
CA LEU A 100 10.66 4.41 -7.71
C LEU A 100 10.29 5.63 -8.55
N PHE A 101 11.14 6.65 -8.62
CA PHE A 101 10.85 7.81 -9.47
C PHE A 101 12.13 8.45 -9.97
N MET A 102 12.35 8.31 -11.26
CA MET A 102 12.95 9.41 -11.99
C MET A 102 11.88 10.49 -12.09
N THR A 103 11.98 11.53 -11.27
CA THR A 103 11.28 12.78 -11.57
C THR A 103 11.69 13.22 -12.97
N PRO A 104 10.74 13.48 -13.88
CA PRO A 104 11.09 14.10 -15.14
C PRO A 104 11.83 15.41 -14.79
N LYS A 105 13.06 15.56 -15.25
CA LYS A 105 13.74 16.84 -15.19
C LYS A 105 12.90 17.83 -15.95
N LEU A 106 12.23 18.71 -15.24
CA LEU A 106 11.64 19.91 -15.87
C LEU A 106 12.73 20.59 -16.71
N PRO A 107 12.44 20.90 -17.97
CA PRO A 107 13.38 21.66 -18.78
C PRO A 107 13.64 22.98 -18.08
N ARG A 108 14.91 23.23 -17.75
CA ARG A 108 15.37 24.54 -17.30
C ARG A 108 15.37 25.46 -18.51
N ASN A 109 14.23 26.03 -18.82
CA ASN A 109 14.16 27.19 -19.71
C ASN A 109 12.88 27.96 -19.38
N LEU A 110 13.04 28.79 -18.42
CA LEU A 110 12.39 30.11 -18.36
C LEU A 110 13.36 31.03 -17.66
#